data_9da62ef847662b7ba5794d2598d970d6
#
_entry.id   9da62ef847662b7ba5794d2598d970d6
#
_cell.length_a   1.000
_cell.length_b   1.000
_cell.length_c   1.000
_cell.angle_alpha   90.00
_cell.angle_beta   90.00
_cell.angle_gamma   90.00
#
_symmetry.space_group_name_H-M   'P 1'
#
loop_
_entity.id
_entity.type
_entity.pdbx_description
1 polymer ?
#
loop_
_entity_poly.entity_id
_entity_poly.type
_entity_poly.pdbx_seq_one_letter_code
_entity_poly.pdbx_strand_id
1 'polypeptide(L)'
;MIHELGHSVHSYLSNHHQDAVNANYRIFVAEVASTVNETLLINYMIKNAKNDQEKAYFIYEQLENCVGLIFRQPMFADFEYKLHTMAENNEPLSSKVITDLYARLNQEYYGKDVTMDELVGWSCYYVPHFYYDYYVYKYTLGMTVALAIVNRILKGNQQQVTDYLNFLKSGGSKAPVELLKQAGVDPLDDQIYADAFNYFENLLNQFETIKKTKKDV
;
A
#
# COMPACT_ATOMS: atom_id res chain seq x y z
N MET A 1 5.88 6.25 -14.22
CA MET A 1 5.01 6.94 -15.21
C MET A 1 3.52 6.75 -14.90
N ILE A 2 2.97 5.53 -14.80
CA ILE A 2 1.53 5.32 -14.53
C ILE A 2 1.07 5.85 -13.16
N HIS A 3 1.93 5.80 -12.16
CA HIS A 3 1.76 6.40 -10.84
C HIS A 3 1.50 7.91 -10.96
N GLU A 4 2.40 8.64 -11.60
CA GLU A 4 2.29 10.09 -11.80
C GLU A 4 1.07 10.48 -12.64
N LEU A 5 0.66 9.59 -13.57
CA LEU A 5 -0.57 9.77 -14.32
C LEU A 5 -1.80 9.70 -13.40
N GLY A 6 -1.78 8.84 -12.38
CA GLY A 6 -2.83 8.78 -11.35
C GLY A 6 -3.00 10.10 -10.61
N HIS A 7 -1.91 10.68 -10.14
CA HIS A 7 -1.91 12.01 -9.53
C HIS A 7 -2.39 13.10 -10.49
N SER A 8 -1.94 13.04 -11.75
CA SER A 8 -2.33 14.01 -12.78
C SER A 8 -3.83 13.97 -13.06
N VAL A 9 -4.41 12.78 -13.18
CA VAL A 9 -5.88 12.60 -13.39
C VAL A 9 -6.65 13.08 -12.17
N HIS A 10 -6.20 12.76 -10.96
CA HIS A 10 -6.83 13.23 -9.72
C HIS A 10 -6.83 14.76 -9.67
N SER A 11 -5.68 15.39 -9.87
CA SER A 11 -5.55 16.85 -9.86
C SER A 11 -6.38 17.50 -10.96
N TYR A 12 -6.39 16.92 -12.16
CA TYR A 12 -7.20 17.41 -13.27
C TYR A 12 -8.70 17.41 -12.93
N LEU A 13 -9.21 16.27 -12.45
CA LEU A 13 -10.63 16.13 -12.12
C LEU A 13 -11.02 17.00 -10.92
N SER A 14 -10.18 17.08 -9.90
CA SER A 14 -10.42 17.95 -8.75
C SER A 14 -10.49 19.43 -9.17
N ASN A 15 -9.50 19.91 -9.90
CA ASN A 15 -9.45 21.32 -10.34
C ASN A 15 -10.61 21.71 -11.26
N HIS A 16 -11.20 20.76 -12.01
CA HIS A 16 -12.33 21.04 -12.91
C HIS A 16 -13.69 20.97 -12.23
N HIS A 17 -13.78 20.35 -11.04
CA HIS A 17 -15.07 20.12 -10.37
C HIS A 17 -15.17 20.80 -9.00
N GLN A 18 -14.09 21.36 -8.48
CA GLN A 18 -14.06 22.03 -7.19
C GLN A 18 -13.68 23.51 -7.35
N ASP A 19 -14.21 24.34 -6.46
CA ASP A 19 -13.69 25.70 -6.28
C ASP A 19 -12.24 25.67 -5.79
N ALA A 20 -11.49 26.73 -6.06
CA ALA A 20 -10.05 26.81 -5.75
C ALA A 20 -9.71 26.47 -4.28
N VAL A 21 -10.60 26.80 -3.34
CA VAL A 21 -10.44 26.50 -1.92
C VAL A 21 -10.50 25.00 -1.60
N ASN A 22 -11.21 24.22 -2.40
CA ASN A 22 -11.43 22.77 -2.23
C ASN A 22 -10.70 21.94 -3.28
N ALA A 23 -10.00 22.54 -4.24
CA ALA A 23 -9.34 21.81 -5.32
C ALA A 23 -8.15 20.97 -4.82
N ASN A 24 -7.46 21.43 -3.78
CA ASN A 24 -6.35 20.69 -3.18
C ASN A 24 -6.83 19.61 -2.21
N TYR A 25 -6.36 18.38 -2.39
CA TYR A 25 -6.66 17.25 -1.51
C TYR A 25 -5.49 16.94 -0.57
N ARG A 26 -5.79 16.26 0.53
CA ARG A 26 -4.78 15.88 1.52
C ARG A 26 -3.93 14.72 1.02
N ILE A 27 -2.65 14.70 1.42
CA ILE A 27 -1.70 13.62 1.11
C ILE A 27 -2.24 12.23 1.52
N PHE A 28 -3.08 12.16 2.54
CA PHE A 28 -3.73 10.95 3.01
C PHE A 28 -4.50 10.19 1.90
N VAL A 29 -5.11 10.90 0.96
CA VAL A 29 -5.87 10.31 -0.15
C VAL A 29 -5.18 10.42 -1.51
N ALA A 30 -4.07 11.14 -1.58
CA ALA A 30 -3.35 11.37 -2.83
C ALA A 30 -2.86 10.06 -3.47
N GLU A 31 -2.31 9.17 -2.65
CA GLU A 31 -1.73 7.90 -3.11
C GLU A 31 -2.79 6.87 -3.55
N VAL A 32 -4.04 7.07 -3.21
CA VAL A 32 -5.12 6.17 -3.67
C VAL A 32 -5.24 6.20 -5.20
N ALA A 33 -5.20 7.40 -5.81
CA ALA A 33 -5.33 7.53 -7.26
C ALA A 33 -4.15 6.93 -8.02
N SER A 34 -2.93 7.19 -7.58
CA SER A 34 -1.70 6.62 -8.15
C SER A 34 -1.69 5.10 -8.04
N THR A 35 -2.00 4.56 -6.86
CA THR A 35 -2.00 3.12 -6.59
C THR A 35 -3.13 2.37 -7.30
N VAL A 36 -4.31 2.99 -7.46
CA VAL A 36 -5.39 2.41 -8.29
C VAL A 36 -4.92 2.26 -9.74
N ASN A 37 -4.27 3.27 -10.32
CA ASN A 37 -3.75 3.20 -11.68
C ASN A 37 -2.68 2.11 -11.83
N GLU A 38 -1.73 2.02 -10.90
CA GLU A 38 -0.71 0.96 -10.89
C GLU A 38 -1.35 -0.42 -10.80
N THR A 39 -2.31 -0.58 -9.89
CA THR A 39 -2.99 -1.88 -9.67
C THR A 39 -3.82 -2.28 -10.88
N LEU A 40 -4.52 -1.36 -11.53
CA LEU A 40 -5.25 -1.63 -12.77
C LEU A 40 -4.31 -2.06 -13.89
N LEU A 41 -3.20 -1.34 -14.06
CA LEU A 41 -2.21 -1.67 -15.10
C LEU A 41 -1.58 -3.03 -14.87
N ILE A 42 -1.11 -3.33 -13.66
CA ILE A 42 -0.44 -4.61 -13.40
C ILE A 42 -1.40 -5.79 -13.58
N ASN A 43 -2.66 -5.68 -13.15
CA ASN A 43 -3.66 -6.71 -13.40
C ASN A 43 -3.95 -6.90 -14.89
N TYR A 44 -3.98 -5.82 -15.68
CA TYR A 44 -4.07 -5.90 -17.13
C TYR A 44 -2.88 -6.62 -17.74
N MET A 45 -1.66 -6.31 -17.30
CA MET A 45 -0.43 -6.95 -17.80
C MET A 45 -0.37 -8.44 -17.44
N ILE A 46 -0.72 -8.81 -16.21
CA ILE A 46 -0.81 -10.22 -15.79
C ILE A 46 -1.81 -10.99 -16.65
N LYS A 47 -2.97 -10.40 -16.92
CA LYS A 47 -4.04 -11.02 -17.71
C LYS A 47 -3.65 -11.21 -19.19
N ASN A 48 -2.88 -10.27 -19.75
CA ASN A 48 -2.51 -10.25 -21.17
C ASN A 48 -1.06 -10.68 -21.43
N ALA A 49 -0.40 -11.29 -20.45
CA ALA A 49 0.96 -11.80 -20.59
C ALA A 49 1.05 -12.83 -21.72
N LYS A 50 2.08 -12.75 -22.55
CA LYS A 50 2.25 -13.58 -23.76
C LYS A 50 2.66 -15.01 -23.45
N ASN A 51 3.25 -15.23 -22.31
CA ASN A 51 3.73 -16.54 -21.84
C ASN A 51 3.88 -16.54 -20.32
N ASP A 52 4.12 -17.71 -19.74
CA ASP A 52 4.26 -17.92 -18.31
C ASP A 52 5.44 -17.17 -17.71
N GLN A 53 6.51 -16.93 -18.46
CA GLN A 53 7.67 -16.19 -17.96
C GLN A 53 7.35 -14.70 -17.77
N GLU A 54 6.68 -14.10 -18.75
CA GLU A 54 6.22 -12.71 -18.66
C GLU A 54 5.16 -12.57 -17.56
N LYS A 55 4.24 -13.53 -17.47
CA LYS A 55 3.23 -13.56 -16.39
C LYS A 55 3.85 -13.64 -15.01
N ALA A 56 4.82 -14.54 -14.83
CA ALA A 56 5.55 -14.68 -13.57
C ALA A 56 6.31 -13.39 -13.19
N TYR A 57 6.89 -12.70 -14.17
CA TYR A 57 7.56 -11.42 -13.93
C TYR A 57 6.59 -10.37 -13.39
N PHE A 58 5.43 -10.18 -14.02
CA PHE A 58 4.45 -9.19 -13.55
C PHE A 58 3.84 -9.56 -12.20
N ILE A 59 3.62 -10.85 -11.93
CA ILE A 59 3.16 -11.31 -10.62
C ILE A 59 4.22 -11.02 -9.56
N TYR A 60 5.50 -11.28 -9.85
CA TYR A 60 6.61 -11.02 -8.94
C TYR A 60 6.73 -9.52 -8.60
N GLU A 61 6.67 -8.64 -9.59
CA GLU A 61 6.66 -7.19 -9.40
C GLU A 61 5.52 -6.75 -8.46
N GLN A 62 4.32 -7.31 -8.65
CA GLN A 62 3.19 -6.98 -7.78
C GLN A 62 3.33 -7.56 -6.37
N LEU A 63 3.89 -8.76 -6.22
CA LEU A 63 4.20 -9.33 -4.90
C LEU A 63 5.21 -8.49 -4.15
N GLU A 64 6.29 -8.04 -4.80
CA GLU A 64 7.28 -7.13 -4.21
C GLU A 64 6.64 -5.81 -3.76
N ASN A 65 5.76 -5.25 -4.57
CA ASN A 65 5.01 -4.05 -4.23
C ASN A 65 4.11 -4.27 -3.00
N CYS A 66 3.39 -5.38 -2.95
CA CYS A 66 2.58 -5.76 -1.78
C CYS A 66 3.45 -5.95 -0.52
N VAL A 67 4.60 -6.63 -0.62
CA VAL A 67 5.53 -6.79 0.51
C VAL A 67 6.00 -5.42 1.00
N GLY A 68 6.34 -4.52 0.08
CA GLY A 68 6.76 -3.17 0.40
C GLY A 68 5.69 -2.38 1.16
N LEU A 69 4.43 -2.41 0.71
CA LEU A 69 3.36 -1.53 1.18
C LEU A 69 2.45 -2.16 2.25
N ILE A 70 2.24 -3.48 2.24
CA ILE A 70 1.31 -4.17 3.15
C ILE A 70 2.04 -4.80 4.35
N PHE A 71 3.34 -5.09 4.25
CA PHE A 71 4.11 -5.72 5.32
C PHE A 71 5.19 -4.79 5.88
N ARG A 72 6.05 -4.21 5.03
CA ARG A 72 7.16 -3.35 5.50
C ARG A 72 6.67 -2.04 6.12
N GLN A 73 5.70 -1.38 5.50
CA GLN A 73 5.21 -0.10 6.04
C GLN A 73 4.47 -0.25 7.37
N PRO A 74 3.64 -1.28 7.61
CA PRO A 74 3.10 -1.54 8.94
C PRO A 74 4.17 -1.84 9.98
N MET A 75 5.24 -2.58 9.61
CA MET A 75 6.37 -2.78 10.51
C MET A 75 7.03 -1.44 10.91
N PHE A 76 7.20 -0.53 9.95
CA PHE A 76 7.72 0.80 10.23
C PHE A 76 6.78 1.61 11.13
N ALA A 77 5.47 1.55 10.88
CA ALA A 77 4.48 2.23 11.72
C ALA A 77 4.45 1.67 13.14
N ASP A 78 4.57 0.35 13.30
CA ASP A 78 4.64 -0.32 14.60
C ASP A 78 5.93 0.06 15.36
N PHE A 79 7.06 0.13 14.65
CA PHE A 79 8.31 0.62 15.23
C PHE A 79 8.17 2.06 15.73
N GLU A 80 7.65 2.96 14.92
CA GLU A 80 7.45 4.36 15.27
C GLU A 80 6.49 4.50 16.46
N TYR A 81 5.37 3.79 16.45
CA TYR A 81 4.41 3.78 17.55
C TYR A 81 5.03 3.29 18.87
N LYS A 82 5.76 2.18 18.85
CA LYS A 82 6.43 1.63 20.03
C LYS A 82 7.49 2.59 20.58
N LEU A 83 8.27 3.20 19.67
CA LEU A 83 9.31 4.15 20.07
C LEU A 83 8.73 5.38 20.74
N HIS A 84 7.66 5.96 20.19
CA HIS A 84 6.95 7.09 20.79
C HIS A 84 6.32 6.70 22.14
N THR A 85 5.68 5.53 22.23
CA THR A 85 5.09 5.04 23.48
C THR A 85 6.15 4.87 24.58
N MET A 86 7.34 4.36 24.25
CA MET A 86 8.45 4.27 25.19
C MET A 86 8.88 5.68 25.68
N ALA A 87 8.96 6.65 24.77
CA ALA A 87 9.29 8.04 25.12
C ALA A 87 8.24 8.66 26.06
N GLU A 88 6.95 8.47 25.77
CA GLU A 88 5.84 8.96 26.60
C GLU A 88 5.85 8.34 28.00
N ASN A 89 6.26 7.09 28.11
CA ASN A 89 6.44 6.37 29.38
C ASN A 89 7.73 6.73 30.12
N ASN A 90 8.54 7.67 29.60
CA ASN A 90 9.87 8.03 30.14
C ASN A 90 10.86 6.85 30.18
N GLU A 91 10.74 5.88 29.27
CA GLU A 91 11.69 4.80 29.13
C GLU A 91 12.97 5.30 28.44
N PRO A 92 14.17 4.79 28.82
CA PRO A 92 15.42 5.26 28.23
C PRO A 92 15.55 4.81 26.77
N LEU A 93 15.74 5.78 25.85
CA LEU A 93 15.94 5.55 24.42
C LEU A 93 17.44 5.64 24.08
N SER A 94 18.20 4.58 24.39
CA SER A 94 19.58 4.47 23.91
C SER A 94 19.60 3.94 22.46
N SER A 95 20.72 4.17 21.75
CA SER A 95 20.90 3.62 20.40
C SER A 95 20.70 2.09 20.37
N LYS A 96 21.17 1.40 21.41
CA LYS A 96 21.00 -0.06 21.54
C LYS A 96 19.52 -0.45 21.65
N VAL A 97 18.73 0.24 22.47
CA VAL A 97 17.29 -0.03 22.64
C VAL A 97 16.55 0.18 21.31
N ILE A 98 16.85 1.25 20.59
CA ILE A 98 16.25 1.57 19.31
C ILE A 98 16.58 0.52 18.25
N THR A 99 17.85 0.17 18.10
CA THR A 99 18.29 -0.82 17.11
C THR A 99 17.80 -2.22 17.42
N ASP A 100 17.78 -2.63 18.71
CA ASP A 100 17.25 -3.92 19.14
C ASP A 100 15.74 -4.03 18.87
N LEU A 101 14.98 -2.97 19.12
CA LEU A 101 13.55 -2.91 18.81
C LEU A 101 13.31 -3.10 17.31
N TYR A 102 14.04 -2.36 16.48
CA TYR A 102 13.88 -2.45 15.03
C TYR A 102 14.29 -3.82 14.48
N ALA A 103 15.40 -4.39 14.95
CA ALA A 103 15.85 -5.73 14.57
C ALA A 103 14.81 -6.80 14.94
N ARG A 104 14.25 -6.72 16.15
CA ARG A 104 13.19 -7.64 16.60
C ARG A 104 11.96 -7.55 15.71
N LEU A 105 11.48 -6.35 15.39
CA LEU A 105 10.32 -6.17 14.52
C LEU A 105 10.58 -6.72 13.11
N ASN A 106 11.78 -6.50 12.54
CA ASN A 106 12.14 -7.13 11.28
C ASN A 106 12.00 -8.64 11.36
N GLN A 107 12.53 -9.31 12.40
CA GLN A 107 12.42 -10.74 12.57
C GLN A 107 10.96 -11.20 12.75
N GLU A 108 10.13 -10.44 13.47
CA GLU A 108 8.72 -10.76 13.68
C GLU A 108 7.93 -10.70 12.37
N TYR A 109 8.13 -9.64 11.56
CA TYR A 109 7.37 -9.41 10.32
C TYR A 109 7.84 -10.27 9.13
N TYR A 110 9.14 -10.55 9.03
CA TYR A 110 9.68 -11.39 7.94
C TYR A 110 9.72 -12.88 8.30
N GLY A 111 9.50 -13.23 9.57
CA GLY A 111 9.43 -14.59 10.04
C GLY A 111 10.80 -15.25 10.28
N LYS A 112 10.76 -16.40 10.93
CA LYS A 112 11.96 -17.14 11.40
C LYS A 112 12.81 -17.75 10.29
N ASP A 113 12.23 -17.95 9.11
CA ASP A 113 12.90 -18.59 7.99
C ASP A 113 13.76 -17.61 7.17
N VAL A 114 13.70 -16.32 7.51
CA VAL A 114 14.54 -15.27 6.94
C VAL A 114 15.70 -14.99 7.88
N THR A 115 16.93 -15.14 7.38
CA THR A 115 18.14 -14.78 8.13
C THR A 115 18.31 -13.26 8.08
N MET A 116 18.27 -12.62 9.24
CA MET A 116 18.52 -11.18 9.35
C MET A 116 20.01 -10.89 9.40
N ASP A 117 20.43 -9.82 8.74
CA ASP A 117 21.77 -9.27 8.87
C ASP A 117 21.98 -8.72 10.29
N GLU A 118 23.17 -8.87 10.84
CA GLU A 118 23.52 -8.37 12.18
C GLU A 118 23.36 -6.85 12.31
N LEU A 119 23.48 -6.12 11.21
CA LEU A 119 23.34 -4.69 11.15
C LEU A 119 21.91 -4.21 10.83
N VAL A 120 20.94 -5.11 10.65
CA VAL A 120 19.56 -4.74 10.28
C VAL A 120 18.95 -3.70 11.22
N GLY A 121 19.26 -3.79 12.52
CA GLY A 121 18.80 -2.83 13.52
C GLY A 121 19.20 -1.38 13.22
N TRP A 122 20.40 -1.17 12.65
CA TRP A 122 20.91 0.15 12.34
C TRP A 122 20.25 0.79 11.12
N SER A 123 19.58 0.00 10.29
CA SER A 123 18.89 0.51 9.10
C SER A 123 17.71 1.43 9.42
N CYS A 124 17.19 1.43 10.65
CA CYS A 124 16.16 2.38 11.08
C CYS A 124 16.58 3.85 10.91
N TYR A 125 17.87 4.15 11.07
CA TYR A 125 18.38 5.51 10.91
C TYR A 125 18.45 6.01 9.46
N TYR A 126 18.32 5.12 8.49
CA TYR A 126 18.27 5.47 7.07
C TYR A 126 16.85 5.67 6.54
N VAL A 127 15.82 5.46 7.36
CA VAL A 127 14.42 5.65 6.96
C VAL A 127 14.01 7.10 7.24
N PRO A 128 14.00 7.99 6.24
CA PRO A 128 13.73 9.42 6.46
C PRO A 128 12.29 9.66 6.97
N HIS A 129 11.37 8.76 6.67
CA HIS A 129 9.97 8.88 7.06
C HIS A 129 9.74 8.86 8.58
N PHE A 130 10.62 8.26 9.37
CA PHE A 130 10.54 8.30 10.83
C PHE A 130 10.73 9.72 11.43
N TYR A 131 11.18 10.66 10.60
CA TYR A 131 11.30 12.06 10.97
C TYR A 131 10.10 12.93 10.52
N TYR A 132 9.02 12.28 10.00
CA TYR A 132 7.83 12.96 9.46
C TYR A 132 6.55 12.71 10.26
N ASP A 133 6.66 12.29 11.51
CA ASP A 133 5.55 12.15 12.45
C ASP A 133 4.39 11.27 11.91
N TYR A 134 4.51 9.98 12.13
CA TYR A 134 3.53 8.96 11.71
C TYR A 134 3.14 9.04 10.22
N TYR A 135 4.13 9.11 9.35
CA TYR A 135 3.87 9.25 7.92
C TYR A 135 3.53 7.92 7.22
N VAL A 136 4.18 6.83 7.61
CA VAL A 136 4.29 5.60 6.77
C VAL A 136 3.01 4.77 6.65
N TYR A 137 2.10 4.83 7.61
CA TYR A 137 0.83 4.10 7.56
C TYR A 137 -0.01 4.44 6.33
N LYS A 138 0.17 5.62 5.76
CA LYS A 138 -0.54 6.11 4.58
C LYS A 138 -0.30 5.24 3.34
N TYR A 139 0.88 4.64 3.23
CA TYR A 139 1.21 3.75 2.14
C TYR A 139 0.39 2.45 2.18
N THR A 140 0.31 1.84 3.37
CA THR A 140 -0.51 0.64 3.57
C THR A 140 -1.98 0.92 3.31
N LEU A 141 -2.47 2.03 3.84
CA LEU A 141 -3.85 2.45 3.64
C LEU A 141 -4.14 2.69 2.15
N GLY A 142 -3.28 3.44 1.46
CA GLY A 142 -3.41 3.72 0.03
C GLY A 142 -3.49 2.45 -0.80
N MET A 143 -2.59 1.49 -0.55
CA MET A 143 -2.57 0.19 -1.23
C MET A 143 -3.83 -0.63 -0.94
N THR A 144 -4.23 -0.74 0.33
CA THR A 144 -5.40 -1.53 0.75
C THR A 144 -6.70 -1.00 0.15
N VAL A 145 -6.89 0.32 0.19
CA VAL A 145 -8.05 0.98 -0.44
C VAL A 145 -8.03 0.81 -1.96
N ALA A 146 -6.88 0.97 -2.60
CA ALA A 146 -6.74 0.79 -4.04
C ALA A 146 -7.07 -0.64 -4.47
N LEU A 147 -6.60 -1.65 -3.74
CA LEU A 147 -6.93 -3.06 -4.00
C LEU A 147 -8.43 -3.32 -3.89
N ALA A 148 -9.10 -2.76 -2.86
CA ALA A 148 -10.53 -2.91 -2.70
C ALA A 148 -11.31 -2.27 -3.87
N ILE A 149 -10.94 -1.06 -4.28
CA ILE A 149 -11.55 -0.36 -5.43
C ILE A 149 -11.33 -1.18 -6.71
N VAL A 150 -10.09 -1.56 -7.02
CA VAL A 150 -9.74 -2.27 -8.25
C VAL A 150 -10.40 -3.63 -8.32
N ASN A 151 -10.42 -4.39 -7.22
CA ASN A 151 -11.07 -5.71 -7.18
C ASN A 151 -12.57 -5.60 -7.54
N ARG A 152 -13.27 -4.59 -7.03
CA ARG A 152 -14.68 -4.36 -7.36
C ARG A 152 -14.87 -3.90 -8.81
N ILE A 153 -13.99 -3.03 -9.33
CA ILE A 153 -14.02 -2.60 -10.75
C ILE A 153 -13.80 -3.80 -11.67
N LEU A 154 -12.80 -4.63 -11.40
CA LEU A 154 -12.48 -5.81 -12.24
C LEU A 154 -13.55 -6.90 -12.18
N LYS A 155 -14.36 -6.94 -11.12
CA LYS A 155 -15.58 -7.77 -11.04
C LYS A 155 -16.79 -7.20 -11.78
N GLY A 156 -16.64 -6.07 -12.46
CA GLY A 156 -17.67 -5.42 -13.27
C GLY A 156 -18.66 -4.54 -12.48
N ASN A 157 -18.30 -4.11 -11.27
CA ASN A 157 -19.13 -3.21 -10.49
C ASN A 157 -19.08 -1.78 -11.05
N GLN A 158 -20.07 -1.43 -11.86
CA GLN A 158 -20.17 -0.10 -12.50
C GLN A 158 -20.39 1.02 -11.48
N GLN A 159 -21.07 0.75 -10.37
CA GLN A 159 -21.24 1.72 -9.29
C GLN A 159 -19.88 2.09 -8.67
N GLN A 160 -18.99 1.11 -8.48
CA GLN A 160 -17.65 1.37 -7.96
C GLN A 160 -16.84 2.29 -8.88
N VAL A 161 -16.98 2.16 -10.20
CA VAL A 161 -16.35 3.10 -11.16
C VAL A 161 -16.87 4.52 -10.94
N THR A 162 -18.19 4.67 -10.81
CA THR A 162 -18.85 5.96 -10.56
C THR A 162 -18.39 6.58 -9.23
N ASP A 163 -18.35 5.80 -8.17
CA ASP A 163 -17.95 6.25 -6.84
C ASP A 163 -16.47 6.67 -6.82
N TYR A 164 -15.60 5.91 -7.47
CA TYR A 164 -14.19 6.26 -7.62
C TYR A 164 -13.99 7.54 -8.43
N LEU A 165 -14.70 7.73 -9.55
CA LEU A 165 -14.62 8.96 -10.31
C LEU A 165 -15.17 10.17 -9.53
N ASN A 166 -16.21 10.00 -8.72
CA ASN A 166 -16.71 11.03 -7.85
C ASN A 166 -15.72 11.39 -6.74
N PHE A 167 -15.02 10.40 -6.19
CA PHE A 167 -13.91 10.63 -5.25
C PHE A 167 -12.82 11.51 -5.90
N LEU A 168 -12.34 11.19 -7.09
CA LEU A 168 -11.32 11.98 -7.80
C LEU A 168 -11.78 13.43 -8.07
N LYS A 169 -13.08 13.65 -8.25
CA LYS A 169 -13.68 14.98 -8.47
C LYS A 169 -13.86 15.78 -7.19
N SER A 170 -13.78 15.14 -6.04
CA SER A 170 -14.15 15.76 -4.75
C SER A 170 -13.05 16.62 -4.14
N GLY A 171 -11.81 16.52 -4.58
CA GLY A 171 -10.69 17.30 -4.04
C GLY A 171 -10.58 17.20 -2.52
N GLY A 172 -10.48 18.32 -1.85
CA GLY A 172 -10.45 18.44 -0.37
C GLY A 172 -11.77 18.90 0.23
N SER A 173 -12.91 18.71 -0.45
CA SER A 173 -14.22 19.20 0.00
C SER A 173 -14.76 18.49 1.26
N LYS A 174 -14.18 17.35 1.65
CA LYS A 174 -14.56 16.57 2.83
C LYS A 174 -13.31 16.08 3.57
N ALA A 175 -13.54 15.57 4.80
CA ALA A 175 -12.47 14.88 5.53
C ALA A 175 -11.98 13.63 4.76
N PRO A 176 -10.68 13.27 4.83
CA PRO A 176 -10.11 12.16 4.06
C PRO A 176 -10.87 10.83 4.18
N VAL A 177 -11.26 10.44 5.41
CA VAL A 177 -12.02 9.19 5.64
C VAL A 177 -13.40 9.24 4.99
N GLU A 178 -14.07 10.39 4.99
CA GLU A 178 -15.36 10.57 4.32
C GLU A 178 -15.23 10.47 2.80
N LEU A 179 -14.12 10.99 2.23
CA LEU A 179 -13.82 10.84 0.81
C LEU A 179 -13.62 9.38 0.42
N LEU A 180 -12.94 8.59 1.24
CA LEU A 180 -12.76 7.16 1.00
C LEU A 180 -14.08 6.39 1.11
N LYS A 181 -14.93 6.72 2.08
CA LYS A 181 -16.29 6.17 2.18
C LYS A 181 -17.13 6.51 0.96
N GLN A 182 -16.99 7.72 0.42
CA GLN A 182 -17.62 8.12 -0.84
C GLN A 182 -17.08 7.33 -2.04
N ALA A 183 -15.80 6.96 -2.03
CA ALA A 183 -15.22 6.04 -3.01
C ALA A 183 -15.71 4.58 -2.85
N GLY A 184 -16.64 4.32 -1.93
CA GLY A 184 -17.19 3.00 -1.65
C GLY A 184 -16.33 2.13 -0.73
N VAL A 185 -15.30 2.68 -0.09
CA VAL A 185 -14.38 1.92 0.77
C VAL A 185 -14.24 2.61 2.13
N ASP A 186 -14.67 1.91 3.18
CA ASP A 186 -14.44 2.37 4.56
C ASP A 186 -13.05 1.90 5.03
N PRO A 187 -12.10 2.81 5.30
CA PRO A 187 -10.77 2.43 5.79
C PRO A 187 -10.76 1.85 7.21
N LEU A 188 -11.88 1.93 7.92
CA LEU A 188 -12.05 1.36 9.27
C LEU A 188 -12.72 -0.02 9.23
N ASP A 189 -13.04 -0.54 8.06
CA ASP A 189 -13.59 -1.88 7.87
C ASP A 189 -12.46 -2.90 7.74
N ASP A 190 -12.36 -3.84 8.68
CA ASP A 190 -11.34 -4.90 8.67
C ASP A 190 -11.39 -5.76 7.40
N GLN A 191 -12.53 -5.84 6.73
CA GLN A 191 -12.70 -6.64 5.53
C GLN A 191 -11.78 -6.19 4.38
N ILE A 192 -11.50 -4.88 4.24
CA ILE A 192 -10.61 -4.41 3.17
C ILE A 192 -9.18 -4.93 3.34
N TYR A 193 -8.73 -5.10 4.58
CA TYR A 193 -7.40 -5.65 4.89
C TYR A 193 -7.36 -7.15 4.63
N ALA A 194 -8.41 -7.88 5.04
CA ALA A 194 -8.54 -9.29 4.72
C ALA A 194 -8.56 -9.53 3.19
N ASP A 195 -9.25 -8.68 2.43
CA ASP A 195 -9.28 -8.74 0.97
C ASP A 195 -7.90 -8.47 0.35
N ALA A 196 -7.11 -7.57 0.93
CA ALA A 196 -5.74 -7.30 0.48
C ALA A 196 -4.81 -8.50 0.74
N PHE A 197 -4.91 -9.17 1.88
CA PHE A 197 -4.15 -10.40 2.15
C PHE A 197 -4.59 -11.54 1.21
N ASN A 198 -5.88 -11.72 0.97
CA ASN A 198 -6.38 -12.70 0.01
C ASN A 198 -5.88 -12.41 -1.43
N TYR A 199 -5.78 -11.15 -1.82
CA TYR A 199 -5.19 -10.78 -3.11
C TYR A 199 -3.73 -11.19 -3.20
N PHE A 200 -2.94 -10.91 -2.17
CA PHE A 200 -1.53 -11.30 -2.09
C PHE A 200 -1.36 -12.83 -2.15
N GLU A 201 -2.13 -13.58 -1.35
CA GLU A 201 -2.10 -15.04 -1.34
C GLU A 201 -2.46 -15.63 -2.71
N ASN A 202 -3.46 -15.08 -3.38
CA ASN A 202 -3.83 -15.50 -4.74
C ASN A 202 -2.70 -15.28 -5.76
N LEU A 203 -1.99 -14.17 -5.68
CA LEU A 203 -0.82 -13.91 -6.53
C LEU A 203 0.31 -14.90 -6.24
N LEU A 204 0.59 -15.16 -4.97
CA LEU A 204 1.63 -16.11 -4.54
C LEU A 204 1.34 -17.51 -5.07
N ASN A 205 0.09 -17.99 -4.93
CA ASN A 205 -0.34 -19.29 -5.43
C ASN A 205 -0.19 -19.42 -6.96
N GLN A 206 -0.51 -18.33 -7.69
CA GLN A 206 -0.30 -18.29 -9.14
C GLN A 206 1.19 -18.37 -9.51
N PHE A 207 2.03 -17.62 -8.81
CA PHE A 207 3.47 -17.62 -9.02
C PHE A 207 4.09 -18.98 -8.77
N GLU A 208 3.74 -19.63 -7.65
CA GLU A 208 4.20 -20.99 -7.34
C GLU A 208 3.77 -22.01 -8.38
N THR A 209 2.53 -21.92 -8.86
CA THR A 209 2.01 -22.83 -9.90
C THR A 209 2.86 -22.74 -11.17
N ILE A 210 3.16 -21.51 -11.63
CA ILE A 210 4.00 -21.31 -12.82
C ILE A 210 5.41 -21.86 -12.60
N LYS A 211 5.99 -21.67 -11.39
CA LYS A 211 7.33 -22.20 -11.08
C LYS A 211 7.39 -23.72 -11.01
N LYS A 212 6.35 -24.40 -10.50
CA LYS A 212 6.30 -25.86 -10.43
C LYS A 212 6.23 -26.48 -11.82
N THR A 213 5.39 -25.95 -12.71
CA THR A 213 5.27 -26.42 -14.10
C THR A 213 6.59 -26.37 -14.88
N LYS A 214 7.51 -25.45 -14.52
CA LYS A 214 8.84 -25.35 -15.15
C LYS A 214 9.88 -26.31 -14.59
N LYS A 215 9.67 -26.90 -13.42
CA LYS A 215 10.61 -27.88 -12.86
C LYS A 215 10.34 -29.30 -13.36
N ASP A 216 9.17 -29.54 -13.91
CA ASP A 216 8.73 -30.85 -14.40
C ASP A 216 8.95 -31.03 -15.92
N VAL A 217 9.63 -30.06 -16.57
CA VAL A 217 10.05 -30.07 -17.98
C VAL A 217 11.59 -29.95 -18.04
#